data_2acb2df65f5a650b7fc6d6692cfa69bf
#
_entry.id   2acb2df65f5a650b7fc6d6692cfa69bf
#
_cell.length_a   1.000
_cell.length_b   1.000
_cell.length_c   1.000
_cell.angle_alpha   90.00
_cell.angle_beta   90.00
_cell.angle_gamma   90.00
#
_symmetry.space_group_name_H-M   'P 1'
#
loop_
_entity.id
_entity.type
_entity.pdbx_description
1 polymer ?
#
loop_
_entity_poly.entity_id
_entity_poly.type
_entity_poly.pdbx_seq_one_letter_code
_entity_poly.pdbx_strand_id
1 'polypeptide(L)'
;MNENMTGYPSIDKPWLKYYSEEAIHSPLPDGSMYDYMTACNEERMNEPALNYFGRKITHRKLQTEIDRCARALSACGVKAGDVVSLCLLAIPEAVYLLYAVNKLGAVANFLVLNATPQELHEQIIAAKSKVVITVDLAEKQITEAVKDSCAEQVISVSLAQSMPTVTAVLFRMKAKPAPTTLTSWNSFMEAGKNVDAIYPANTKESAAVIEYTGGTTGKAKGVVISNGAANSVAFQYKCTNGHLLFSKGEKFLDILPPFYAYGIFVGIHTPLCNCLENVLIPDPSPQNFPRVLLKYRAQHFTGGPLHLNKLVEYARHRHVDLSFVKTAAFGGDGMSEEWKASTTDFLKSHRAKCGIVTGYGMTETAGTFCTSTCQSTQMIPFARNNIKVRDIDTEQELLCEQEGEICVSGPSLMTTYLNHPKETDEVMWAEDHTRWLRTGDLGYVSKDGYLIITGRIKRILWAMSGDVVYRVYPMAIEKVISSHAAVKQCAVVGKADGERGYLVVAYVVPHRNDEWPQVQEELAELCRKELPETSWPYVYHPMDKLPTTPAGKVDFRALERMAAEES
;
A
#
# COMPACT_ATOMS: atom_id res chain seq x y z
N MET A 1 -36.39 -7.78 6.56
CA MET A 1 -35.62 -8.18 5.35
C MET A 1 -36.41 -7.70 4.17
N ASN A 2 -35.81 -6.89 3.28
CA ASN A 2 -36.49 -6.48 2.04
C ASN A 2 -36.76 -7.74 1.20
N GLU A 3 -38.01 -7.96 0.83
CA GLU A 3 -38.49 -9.16 0.10
C GLU A 3 -37.88 -9.38 -1.30
N ASN A 4 -36.93 -8.51 -1.73
CA ASN A 4 -36.33 -8.53 -3.06
C ASN A 4 -34.80 -8.74 -3.11
N MET A 5 -34.16 -9.19 -2.01
CA MET A 5 -32.72 -9.46 -2.04
C MET A 5 -32.43 -10.82 -2.69
N THR A 6 -31.48 -10.85 -3.61
CA THR A 6 -31.06 -12.08 -4.30
C THR A 6 -30.12 -12.93 -3.44
N GLY A 7 -29.44 -12.31 -2.47
CA GLY A 7 -28.38 -12.88 -1.64
C GLY A 7 -26.99 -12.80 -2.25
N TYR A 8 -26.86 -12.38 -3.51
CA TYR A 8 -25.55 -12.21 -4.16
C TYR A 8 -24.95 -10.83 -3.88
N PRO A 9 -23.73 -10.76 -3.32
CA PRO A 9 -23.12 -9.48 -2.98
C PRO A 9 -23.01 -8.52 -4.17
N SER A 10 -22.70 -9.03 -5.36
CA SER A 10 -22.49 -8.23 -6.57
C SER A 10 -23.77 -7.53 -7.07
N ILE A 11 -24.93 -8.11 -6.77
CA ILE A 11 -26.25 -7.61 -7.17
C ILE A 11 -26.81 -6.70 -6.08
N ASP A 12 -26.89 -7.21 -4.85
CA ASP A 12 -27.57 -6.54 -3.73
C ASP A 12 -26.74 -5.38 -3.13
N LYS A 13 -25.42 -5.44 -3.24
CA LYS A 13 -24.45 -4.45 -2.73
C LYS A 13 -24.78 -3.97 -1.31
N PRO A 14 -24.84 -4.88 -0.33
CA PRO A 14 -25.36 -4.58 1.00
C PRO A 14 -24.58 -3.50 1.75
N TRP A 15 -23.36 -3.17 1.33
CA TRP A 15 -22.54 -2.08 1.88
C TRP A 15 -23.02 -0.68 1.48
N LEU A 16 -23.85 -0.53 0.43
CA LEU A 16 -24.31 0.79 -0.02
C LEU A 16 -25.16 1.52 1.03
N LYS A 17 -25.78 0.79 1.95
CA LYS A 17 -26.52 1.39 3.10
C LYS A 17 -25.67 2.30 3.98
N TYR A 18 -24.34 2.20 3.91
CA TYR A 18 -23.40 3.04 4.65
C TYR A 18 -23.03 4.34 3.93
N TYR A 19 -23.51 4.55 2.71
CA TYR A 19 -23.15 5.69 1.87
C TYR A 19 -24.38 6.56 1.56
N SER A 20 -24.15 7.84 1.29
CA SER A 20 -25.20 8.72 0.79
C SER A 20 -25.45 8.50 -0.70
N GLU A 21 -26.63 8.90 -1.17
CA GLU A 21 -26.97 8.91 -2.61
C GLU A 21 -25.95 9.74 -3.42
N GLU A 22 -25.45 10.84 -2.85
CA GLU A 22 -24.39 11.64 -3.47
C GLU A 22 -23.09 10.82 -3.65
N ALA A 23 -22.64 10.09 -2.64
CA ALA A 23 -21.45 9.25 -2.73
C ALA A 23 -21.59 8.14 -3.78
N ILE A 24 -22.82 7.60 -3.91
CA ILE A 24 -23.13 6.51 -4.85
C ILE A 24 -23.22 7.03 -6.30
N HIS A 25 -23.78 8.24 -6.53
CA HIS A 25 -24.18 8.69 -7.86
C HIS A 25 -23.37 9.86 -8.43
N SER A 26 -22.60 10.60 -7.61
CA SER A 26 -21.78 11.70 -8.12
C SER A 26 -20.83 11.25 -9.23
N PRO A 27 -20.62 12.05 -10.28
CA PRO A 27 -19.71 11.71 -11.36
C PRO A 27 -18.28 11.53 -10.82
N LEU A 28 -17.58 10.52 -11.34
CA LEU A 28 -16.16 10.34 -11.07
C LEU A 28 -15.35 11.46 -11.73
N PRO A 29 -14.20 11.85 -11.15
CA PRO A 29 -13.33 12.85 -11.75
C PRO A 29 -12.90 12.45 -13.16
N ASP A 30 -12.93 13.41 -14.06
CA ASP A 30 -12.40 13.28 -15.41
C ASP A 30 -11.04 13.99 -15.54
N GLY A 31 -10.25 13.66 -16.55
CA GLY A 31 -8.94 14.25 -16.78
C GLY A 31 -7.78 13.58 -16.03
N SER A 32 -6.64 14.26 -16.03
CA SER A 32 -5.40 13.76 -15.44
C SER A 32 -5.38 13.84 -13.91
N MET A 33 -4.44 13.14 -13.26
CA MET A 33 -4.18 13.31 -11.82
C MET A 33 -3.82 14.76 -11.48
N TYR A 34 -3.04 15.43 -12.34
CA TYR A 34 -2.67 16.83 -12.16
C TYR A 34 -3.89 17.76 -12.22
N ASP A 35 -4.76 17.57 -13.23
CA ASP A 35 -5.97 18.40 -13.38
C ASP A 35 -6.90 18.25 -12.19
N TYR A 36 -7.15 17.02 -11.74
CA TYR A 36 -8.02 16.77 -10.59
C TYR A 36 -7.46 17.37 -9.29
N MET A 37 -6.15 17.16 -9.01
CA MET A 37 -5.51 17.76 -7.84
C MET A 37 -5.57 19.29 -7.89
N THR A 38 -5.36 19.89 -9.06
CA THR A 38 -5.40 21.34 -9.24
C THR A 38 -6.80 21.89 -9.01
N ALA A 39 -7.82 21.28 -9.63
CA ALA A 39 -9.21 21.67 -9.48
C ALA A 39 -9.69 21.61 -8.03
N CYS A 40 -9.30 20.59 -7.27
CA CYS A 40 -9.64 20.48 -5.84
C CYS A 40 -9.08 21.64 -5.00
N ASN A 41 -8.05 22.36 -5.47
CA ASN A 41 -7.30 23.35 -4.69
C ASN A 41 -7.29 24.76 -5.30
N GLU A 42 -8.11 25.06 -6.30
CA GLU A 42 -8.16 26.38 -6.99
C GLU A 42 -8.32 27.57 -6.03
N GLU A 43 -9.19 27.44 -5.03
CA GLU A 43 -9.42 28.47 -4.03
C GLU A 43 -8.38 28.52 -2.91
N ARG A 44 -7.41 27.59 -2.90
CA ARG A 44 -6.47 27.37 -1.79
C ARG A 44 -5.00 27.59 -2.18
N MET A 45 -4.76 28.35 -3.22
CA MET A 45 -3.40 28.52 -3.80
C MET A 45 -2.34 29.02 -2.82
N ASN A 46 -2.74 29.77 -1.79
CA ASN A 46 -1.82 30.30 -0.78
C ASN A 46 -1.72 29.42 0.48
N GLU A 47 -2.54 28.37 0.57
CA GLU A 47 -2.52 27.44 1.69
C GLU A 47 -1.40 26.41 1.53
N PRO A 48 -0.88 25.83 2.63
CA PRO A 48 0.11 24.77 2.58
C PRO A 48 -0.42 23.51 1.89
N ALA A 49 0.28 23.05 0.86
CA ALA A 49 0.09 21.76 0.21
C ALA A 49 1.02 20.70 0.81
N LEU A 50 2.30 21.05 1.00
CA LEU A 50 3.31 20.15 1.52
C LEU A 50 4.02 20.76 2.72
N ASN A 51 4.50 19.89 3.62
CA ASN A 51 5.36 20.26 4.73
C ASN A 51 6.55 19.30 4.80
N TYR A 52 7.74 19.80 4.64
CA TYR A 52 8.96 19.01 4.67
C TYR A 52 9.95 19.57 5.70
N PHE A 53 10.14 18.87 6.79
CA PHE A 53 10.95 19.30 7.95
C PHE A 53 10.55 20.67 8.51
N GLY A 54 9.27 21.07 8.38
CA GLY A 54 8.75 22.36 8.83
C GLY A 54 8.72 23.44 7.75
N ARG A 55 9.37 23.23 6.60
CA ARG A 55 9.22 24.10 5.44
C ARG A 55 7.88 23.82 4.77
N LYS A 56 7.00 24.81 4.76
CA LYS A 56 5.70 24.76 4.10
C LYS A 56 5.83 25.19 2.64
N ILE A 57 5.23 24.42 1.75
CA ILE A 57 5.15 24.66 0.31
C ILE A 57 3.67 24.85 0.00
N THR A 58 3.28 26.04 -0.46
CA THR A 58 1.90 26.35 -0.83
C THR A 58 1.48 25.66 -2.12
N HIS A 59 0.17 25.53 -2.39
CA HIS A 59 -0.34 24.99 -3.66
C HIS A 59 0.19 25.77 -4.87
N ARG A 60 0.27 27.10 -4.78
CA ARG A 60 0.89 27.93 -5.83
C ARG A 60 2.35 27.57 -6.07
N LYS A 61 3.12 27.40 -5.02
CA LYS A 61 4.53 27.01 -5.13
C LYS A 61 4.67 25.59 -5.65
N LEU A 62 3.83 24.67 -5.22
CA LEU A 62 3.77 23.30 -5.73
C LEU A 62 3.55 23.29 -7.25
N GLN A 63 2.54 24.00 -7.75
CA GLN A 63 2.27 24.09 -9.19
C GLN A 63 3.46 24.72 -9.95
N THR A 64 4.09 25.75 -9.38
CA THR A 64 5.29 26.36 -9.98
C THR A 64 6.44 25.36 -10.11
N GLU A 65 6.68 24.54 -9.08
CA GLU A 65 7.75 23.53 -9.12
C GLU A 65 7.41 22.37 -10.06
N ILE A 66 6.12 21.97 -10.12
CA ILE A 66 5.64 20.98 -11.11
C ILE A 66 5.93 21.48 -12.54
N ASP A 67 5.62 22.74 -12.86
CA ASP A 67 5.87 23.32 -14.18
C ASP A 67 7.36 23.40 -14.51
N ARG A 68 8.19 23.73 -13.52
CA ARG A 68 9.65 23.73 -13.68
C ARG A 68 10.19 22.33 -13.96
N CYS A 69 9.72 21.32 -13.22
CA CYS A 69 10.08 19.92 -13.45
C CYS A 69 9.60 19.43 -14.82
N ALA A 70 8.40 19.79 -15.25
CA ALA A 70 7.89 19.43 -16.57
C ALA A 70 8.77 19.99 -17.70
N ARG A 71 9.19 21.26 -17.60
CA ARG A 71 10.14 21.84 -18.55
C ARG A 71 11.51 21.16 -18.53
N ALA A 72 12.02 20.80 -17.35
CA ALA A 72 13.28 20.08 -17.22
C ALA A 72 13.21 18.67 -17.81
N LEU A 73 12.10 17.96 -17.62
CA LEU A 73 11.83 16.67 -18.26
C LEU A 73 11.74 16.81 -19.80
N SER A 74 11.07 17.87 -20.28
CA SER A 74 11.02 18.17 -21.73
C SER A 74 12.40 18.47 -22.29
N ALA A 75 13.30 19.14 -21.56
CA ALA A 75 14.69 19.34 -21.93
C ALA A 75 15.48 18.01 -22.05
N CYS A 76 15.09 16.99 -21.26
CA CYS A 76 15.60 15.61 -21.38
C CYS A 76 14.92 14.82 -22.50
N GLY A 77 14.05 15.44 -23.31
CA GLY A 77 13.36 14.82 -24.42
C GLY A 77 12.09 14.01 -24.05
N VAL A 78 11.60 14.09 -22.80
CA VAL A 78 10.38 13.40 -22.37
C VAL A 78 9.16 13.96 -23.08
N LYS A 79 8.34 13.09 -23.63
CA LYS A 79 7.09 13.37 -24.38
C LYS A 79 5.94 12.53 -23.82
N ALA A 80 4.74 12.85 -24.29
CA ALA A 80 3.56 12.04 -23.99
C ALA A 80 3.76 10.56 -24.37
N GLY A 81 3.35 9.67 -23.47
CA GLY A 81 3.52 8.23 -23.62
C GLY A 81 4.90 7.68 -23.20
N ASP A 82 5.91 8.54 -23.01
CA ASP A 82 7.21 8.10 -22.46
C ASP A 82 7.07 7.70 -20.99
N VAL A 83 8.02 6.89 -20.54
CA VAL A 83 8.08 6.46 -19.14
C VAL A 83 9.31 7.06 -18.45
N VAL A 84 9.11 7.65 -17.27
CA VAL A 84 10.17 8.19 -16.41
C VAL A 84 10.27 7.35 -15.15
N SER A 85 11.44 6.74 -14.91
CA SER A 85 11.69 5.95 -13.71
C SER A 85 12.10 6.81 -12.53
N LEU A 86 11.44 6.59 -11.38
CA LEU A 86 11.59 7.37 -10.15
C LEU A 86 11.95 6.45 -8.98
N CYS A 87 13.20 6.50 -8.53
CA CYS A 87 13.69 5.79 -7.34
C CYS A 87 13.77 6.77 -6.16
N LEU A 88 12.62 7.12 -5.58
CA LEU A 88 12.49 8.25 -4.66
C LEU A 88 11.82 7.84 -3.34
N LEU A 89 12.01 8.66 -2.31
CA LEU A 89 11.32 8.61 -1.03
C LEU A 89 10.22 9.69 -0.95
N ALA A 90 9.50 9.75 0.18
CA ALA A 90 8.49 10.78 0.43
C ALA A 90 9.15 12.17 0.64
N ILE A 91 9.53 12.81 -0.46
CA ILE A 91 10.16 14.13 -0.53
C ILE A 91 9.38 15.04 -1.49
N PRO A 92 9.48 16.37 -1.37
CA PRO A 92 8.78 17.29 -2.27
C PRO A 92 9.05 17.05 -3.74
N GLU A 93 10.29 16.69 -4.11
CA GLU A 93 10.71 16.43 -5.48
C GLU A 93 9.99 15.20 -6.07
N ALA A 94 9.67 14.19 -5.26
CA ALA A 94 8.86 13.05 -5.70
C ALA A 94 7.44 13.49 -6.08
N VAL A 95 6.85 14.39 -5.30
CA VAL A 95 5.52 14.96 -5.59
C VAL A 95 5.56 15.83 -6.84
N TYR A 96 6.59 16.68 -6.97
CA TYR A 96 6.76 17.53 -8.18
C TYR A 96 6.88 16.68 -9.43
N LEU A 97 7.71 15.64 -9.40
CA LEU A 97 7.96 14.74 -10.52
C LEU A 97 6.73 13.90 -10.88
N LEU A 98 6.03 13.34 -9.90
CA LEU A 98 4.79 12.60 -10.12
C LEU A 98 3.81 13.41 -11.00
N TYR A 99 3.54 14.66 -10.58
CA TYR A 99 2.60 15.51 -11.32
C TYR A 99 3.21 16.16 -12.58
N ALA A 100 4.52 16.39 -12.64
CA ALA A 100 5.18 16.91 -13.83
C ALA A 100 5.18 15.88 -14.97
N VAL A 101 5.50 14.62 -14.66
CA VAL A 101 5.41 13.50 -15.60
C VAL A 101 3.97 13.33 -16.09
N ASN A 102 3.03 13.35 -15.16
CA ASN A 102 1.61 13.22 -15.48
C ASN A 102 1.10 14.39 -16.34
N LYS A 103 1.50 15.62 -16.05
CA LYS A 103 1.14 16.83 -16.82
C LYS A 103 1.66 16.78 -18.26
N LEU A 104 2.80 16.13 -18.48
CA LEU A 104 3.36 15.89 -19.82
C LEU A 104 2.66 14.76 -20.59
N GLY A 105 1.69 14.07 -19.99
CA GLY A 105 1.06 12.87 -20.55
C GLY A 105 2.03 11.68 -20.59
N ALA A 106 3.11 11.72 -19.82
CA ALA A 106 4.04 10.62 -19.60
C ALA A 106 3.65 9.78 -18.39
N VAL A 107 4.31 8.65 -18.18
CA VAL A 107 4.00 7.68 -17.13
C VAL A 107 5.10 7.65 -16.09
N ALA A 108 4.76 7.81 -14.82
CA ALA A 108 5.71 7.71 -13.71
C ALA A 108 5.89 6.24 -13.31
N ASN A 109 7.11 5.72 -13.45
CA ASN A 109 7.47 4.35 -13.08
C ASN A 109 8.25 4.37 -11.76
N PHE A 110 7.59 3.99 -10.65
CA PHE A 110 8.23 4.03 -9.34
C PHE A 110 9.00 2.75 -9.06
N LEU A 111 10.29 2.92 -8.80
CA LEU A 111 11.23 1.84 -8.53
C LEU A 111 11.39 1.64 -7.02
N VAL A 112 11.41 0.38 -6.59
CA VAL A 112 11.56 0.04 -5.16
C VAL A 112 13.00 0.33 -4.71
N LEU A 113 13.17 1.26 -3.78
CA LEU A 113 14.49 1.74 -3.32
C LEU A 113 15.43 0.61 -2.84
N ASN A 114 14.86 -0.40 -2.19
CA ASN A 114 15.62 -1.52 -1.60
C ASN A 114 15.72 -2.73 -2.55
N ALA A 115 15.30 -2.61 -3.80
CA ALA A 115 15.46 -3.66 -4.79
C ALA A 115 16.94 -3.83 -5.17
N THR A 116 17.31 -5.03 -5.60
CA THR A 116 18.66 -5.29 -6.10
C THR A 116 18.95 -4.53 -7.41
N PRO A 117 20.21 -4.23 -7.74
CA PRO A 117 20.54 -3.61 -9.02
C PRO A 117 19.99 -4.38 -10.23
N GLN A 118 19.93 -5.71 -10.14
CA GLN A 118 19.38 -6.58 -11.20
C GLN A 118 17.86 -6.36 -11.36
N GLU A 119 17.11 -6.31 -10.27
CA GLU A 119 15.66 -6.05 -10.31
C GLU A 119 15.36 -4.65 -10.84
N LEU A 120 16.13 -3.65 -10.41
CA LEU A 120 16.01 -2.28 -10.90
C LEU A 120 16.30 -2.21 -12.41
N HIS A 121 17.34 -2.91 -12.88
CA HIS A 121 17.69 -3.02 -14.30
C HIS A 121 16.53 -3.62 -15.11
N GLU A 122 15.99 -4.75 -14.67
CA GLU A 122 14.84 -5.41 -15.32
C GLU A 122 13.63 -4.47 -15.40
N GLN A 123 13.34 -3.71 -14.33
CA GLN A 123 12.23 -2.74 -14.28
C GLN A 123 12.46 -1.55 -15.24
N ILE A 124 13.68 -1.00 -15.31
CA ILE A 124 14.03 0.11 -16.20
C ILE A 124 13.90 -0.32 -17.68
N ILE A 125 14.38 -1.51 -18.03
CA ILE A 125 14.27 -2.05 -19.38
C ILE A 125 12.83 -2.36 -19.74
N ALA A 126 12.08 -3.02 -18.84
CA ALA A 126 10.68 -3.36 -19.08
C ALA A 126 9.82 -2.10 -19.34
N ALA A 127 10.10 -1.03 -18.61
CA ALA A 127 9.45 0.26 -18.75
C ALA A 127 10.00 1.11 -19.94
N LYS A 128 11.10 0.70 -20.56
CA LYS A 128 11.81 1.45 -21.60
C LYS A 128 12.15 2.90 -21.19
N SER A 129 12.50 3.08 -19.91
CA SER A 129 12.73 4.40 -19.33
C SER A 129 14.06 4.99 -19.78
N LYS A 130 14.02 6.09 -20.54
CA LYS A 130 15.21 6.84 -20.94
C LYS A 130 15.71 7.81 -19.88
N VAL A 131 14.83 8.24 -18.98
CA VAL A 131 15.14 9.15 -17.88
C VAL A 131 14.91 8.42 -16.55
N VAL A 132 15.94 8.41 -15.71
CA VAL A 132 15.89 7.82 -14.36
C VAL A 132 16.26 8.89 -13.35
N ILE A 133 15.41 9.08 -12.32
CA ILE A 133 15.67 10.06 -11.27
C ILE A 133 15.73 9.32 -9.93
N THR A 134 16.80 9.53 -9.18
CA THR A 134 17.05 8.80 -7.93
C THR A 134 17.42 9.73 -6.78
N VAL A 135 17.15 9.28 -5.53
CA VAL A 135 17.73 9.94 -4.37
C VAL A 135 19.23 9.61 -4.24
N ASP A 136 19.98 10.52 -3.64
CA ASP A 136 21.41 10.35 -3.35
C ASP A 136 21.76 9.05 -2.60
N LEU A 137 20.86 8.54 -1.77
CA LEU A 137 21.03 7.26 -1.06
C LEU A 137 21.06 6.02 -1.97
N ALA A 138 20.43 6.07 -3.15
CA ALA A 138 20.35 4.94 -4.08
C ALA A 138 21.24 5.08 -5.33
N GLU A 139 22.10 6.11 -5.40
CA GLU A 139 22.95 6.37 -6.57
C GLU A 139 23.78 5.15 -6.97
N LYS A 140 24.41 4.47 -6.02
CA LYS A 140 25.24 3.29 -6.30
C LYS A 140 24.44 2.18 -6.97
N GLN A 141 23.27 1.88 -6.45
CA GLN A 141 22.39 0.82 -6.99
C GLN A 141 21.87 1.20 -8.38
N ILE A 142 21.44 2.46 -8.56
CA ILE A 142 20.95 2.95 -9.85
C ILE A 142 22.08 3.03 -10.88
N THR A 143 23.28 3.47 -10.51
CA THR A 143 24.42 3.49 -11.42
C THR A 143 24.77 2.08 -11.93
N GLU A 144 24.62 1.05 -11.08
CA GLU A 144 24.78 -0.33 -11.52
C GLU A 144 23.62 -0.79 -12.40
N ALA A 145 22.39 -0.48 -12.01
CA ALA A 145 21.18 -0.89 -12.72
C ALA A 145 21.04 -0.29 -14.12
N VAL A 146 21.55 0.91 -14.36
CA VAL A 146 21.46 1.56 -15.68
C VAL A 146 22.53 1.12 -16.67
N LYS A 147 23.55 0.35 -16.25
CA LYS A 147 24.55 -0.20 -17.18
C LYS A 147 23.85 -1.10 -18.20
N ASP A 148 24.19 -0.91 -19.46
CA ASP A 148 23.63 -1.65 -20.58
C ASP A 148 22.10 -1.57 -20.69
N SER A 149 21.47 -0.54 -20.09
CA SER A 149 20.05 -0.26 -20.18
C SER A 149 19.74 0.77 -21.28
N CYS A 150 18.45 1.13 -21.41
CA CYS A 150 17.99 2.19 -22.30
C CYS A 150 18.05 3.61 -21.68
N ALA A 151 18.55 3.76 -20.45
CA ALA A 151 18.62 5.04 -19.76
C ALA A 151 19.67 5.97 -20.39
N GLU A 152 19.22 7.11 -20.87
CA GLU A 152 20.06 8.15 -21.50
C GLU A 152 20.44 9.26 -20.50
N GLN A 153 19.57 9.51 -19.52
CA GLN A 153 19.73 10.55 -18.49
C GLN A 153 19.48 9.96 -17.10
N VAL A 154 20.45 10.14 -16.21
CA VAL A 154 20.32 9.74 -14.81
C VAL A 154 20.55 10.94 -13.91
N ILE A 155 19.55 11.31 -13.15
CA ILE A 155 19.52 12.50 -12.31
C ILE A 155 19.51 12.09 -10.83
N SER A 156 20.36 12.73 -10.03
CA SER A 156 20.37 12.58 -8.59
C SER A 156 19.78 13.77 -7.88
N VAL A 157 18.91 13.49 -6.91
CA VAL A 157 18.31 14.48 -6.01
C VAL A 157 18.70 14.19 -4.56
N SER A 158 19.21 15.20 -3.87
CA SER A 158 19.55 15.06 -2.46
C SER A 158 18.29 15.14 -1.57
N LEU A 159 18.21 14.30 -0.56
CA LEU A 159 17.18 14.41 0.49
C LEU A 159 17.15 15.79 1.14
N ALA A 160 18.30 16.49 1.16
CA ALA A 160 18.41 17.84 1.68
C ALA A 160 17.93 18.94 0.73
N GLN A 161 17.50 18.62 -0.51
CA GLN A 161 17.19 19.61 -1.55
C GLN A 161 16.11 20.60 -1.13
N SER A 162 15.03 20.13 -0.57
CA SER A 162 13.91 20.96 -0.09
C SER A 162 13.88 21.15 1.42
N MET A 163 14.89 20.71 2.19
CA MET A 163 14.97 20.97 3.63
C MET A 163 15.11 22.46 3.94
N PRO A 164 14.67 22.96 5.11
CA PRO A 164 15.07 24.27 5.62
C PRO A 164 16.59 24.39 5.68
N THR A 165 17.14 25.58 5.37
CA THR A 165 18.60 25.81 5.20
C THR A 165 19.43 25.24 6.34
N VAL A 166 19.07 25.53 7.59
CA VAL A 166 19.80 25.03 8.78
C VAL A 166 19.75 23.50 8.84
N THR A 167 18.58 22.91 8.63
CA THR A 167 18.40 21.46 8.64
C THR A 167 19.21 20.79 7.52
N ALA A 168 19.22 21.40 6.31
CA ALA A 168 19.98 20.91 5.17
C ALA A 168 21.51 20.90 5.44
N VAL A 169 22.03 21.96 6.06
CA VAL A 169 23.44 22.03 6.43
C VAL A 169 23.80 20.95 7.44
N LEU A 170 23.02 20.81 8.52
CA LEU A 170 23.24 19.80 9.55
C LEU A 170 23.14 18.37 8.97
N PHE A 171 22.18 18.13 8.10
CA PHE A 171 22.01 16.84 7.42
C PHE A 171 23.24 16.51 6.56
N ARG A 172 23.72 17.44 5.73
CA ARG A 172 24.90 17.23 4.85
C ARG A 172 26.17 17.00 5.67
N MET A 173 26.36 17.71 6.78
CA MET A 173 27.50 17.50 7.69
C MET A 173 27.51 16.08 8.27
N LYS A 174 26.33 15.54 8.62
CA LYS A 174 26.18 14.20 9.20
C LYS A 174 26.27 13.10 8.14
N ALA A 175 25.59 13.27 7.01
CA ALA A 175 25.49 12.28 5.95
C ALA A 175 26.78 12.14 5.14
N LYS A 176 27.61 13.21 5.07
CA LYS A 176 28.84 13.28 4.27
C LYS A 176 28.65 12.68 2.86
N PRO A 177 27.71 13.19 2.07
CA PRO A 177 27.40 12.62 0.75
C PRO A 177 28.66 12.61 -0.12
N ALA A 178 28.89 11.49 -0.81
CA ALA A 178 29.97 11.41 -1.79
C ALA A 178 29.65 12.35 -3.00
N PRO A 179 30.66 12.86 -3.70
CA PRO A 179 30.43 13.57 -4.95
C PRO A 179 29.72 12.65 -5.95
N THR A 180 28.60 13.12 -6.51
CA THR A 180 27.88 12.39 -7.54
C THR A 180 28.56 12.51 -8.89
N THR A 181 28.57 11.42 -9.66
CA THR A 181 28.93 11.41 -11.09
C THR A 181 27.71 11.57 -11.98
N LEU A 182 26.51 11.57 -11.41
CA LEU A 182 25.24 11.72 -12.10
C LEU A 182 24.89 13.19 -12.33
N THR A 183 23.92 13.46 -13.20
CA THR A 183 23.41 14.82 -13.39
C THR A 183 22.77 15.31 -12.08
N SER A 184 23.24 16.44 -11.55
CA SER A 184 22.68 17.00 -10.33
C SER A 184 21.26 17.53 -10.55
N TRP A 185 20.42 17.51 -9.49
CA TRP A 185 19.09 18.13 -9.52
C TRP A 185 19.12 19.58 -10.02
N ASN A 186 20.11 20.36 -9.58
CA ASN A 186 20.21 21.76 -9.98
C ASN A 186 20.52 21.91 -11.48
N SER A 187 21.41 21.08 -12.04
CA SER A 187 21.71 21.06 -13.48
C SER A 187 20.51 20.64 -14.31
N PHE A 188 19.76 19.63 -13.84
CA PHE A 188 18.50 19.18 -14.43
C PHE A 188 17.48 20.32 -14.49
N MET A 189 17.24 21.01 -13.36
CA MET A 189 16.29 22.14 -13.30
C MET A 189 16.74 23.34 -14.12
N GLU A 190 18.04 23.57 -14.23
CA GLU A 190 18.61 24.66 -15.05
C GLU A 190 18.38 24.41 -16.56
N ALA A 191 18.54 23.17 -17.03
CA ALA A 191 18.32 22.79 -18.43
C ALA A 191 16.87 23.10 -18.88
N GLY A 192 15.89 23.08 -17.99
CA GLY A 192 14.50 23.38 -18.32
C GLY A 192 14.12 24.86 -18.35
N LYS A 193 15.03 25.80 -17.98
CA LYS A 193 14.66 27.23 -17.80
C LYS A 193 14.10 27.89 -19.06
N ASN A 194 14.62 27.56 -20.20
CA ASN A 194 14.28 28.18 -21.49
C ASN A 194 13.59 27.20 -22.44
N VAL A 195 12.98 26.14 -21.89
CA VAL A 195 12.27 25.13 -22.67
C VAL A 195 10.77 25.32 -22.48
N ASP A 196 10.04 25.37 -23.57
CA ASP A 196 8.58 25.33 -23.56
C ASP A 196 8.10 23.87 -23.51
N ALA A 197 7.43 23.49 -22.44
CA ALA A 197 6.83 22.17 -22.33
C ALA A 197 5.48 22.12 -23.06
N ILE A 198 5.26 21.04 -23.82
CA ILE A 198 3.99 20.79 -24.49
C ILE A 198 3.13 19.92 -23.55
N TYR A 199 1.95 20.40 -23.25
CA TYR A 199 0.96 19.70 -22.41
C TYR A 199 -0.15 19.14 -23.29
N PRO A 200 -0.10 17.84 -23.64
CA PRO A 200 -1.14 17.21 -24.43
C PRO A 200 -2.42 17.02 -23.61
N ALA A 201 -3.53 16.80 -24.31
CA ALA A 201 -4.73 16.30 -23.64
C ALA A 201 -4.43 14.94 -22.97
N ASN A 202 -4.63 14.88 -21.67
CA ASN A 202 -4.37 13.69 -20.85
C ASN A 202 -5.67 13.26 -20.19
N THR A 203 -6.23 12.13 -20.64
CA THR A 203 -7.56 11.69 -20.25
C THR A 203 -7.51 10.75 -19.05
N LYS A 204 -8.67 10.45 -18.48
CA LYS A 204 -8.79 9.49 -17.36
C LYS A 204 -8.36 8.07 -17.75
N GLU A 205 -8.42 7.70 -19.03
CA GLU A 205 -8.00 6.39 -19.55
C GLU A 205 -6.48 6.28 -19.73
N SER A 206 -5.77 7.42 -19.84
CA SER A 206 -4.32 7.43 -20.05
C SER A 206 -3.61 6.82 -18.84
N ALA A 207 -2.54 6.04 -19.11
CA ALA A 207 -1.66 5.53 -18.07
C ALA A 207 -1.00 6.69 -17.32
N ALA A 208 -0.96 6.61 -16.00
CA ALA A 208 -0.39 7.63 -15.13
C ALA A 208 0.82 7.14 -14.36
N VAL A 209 0.71 5.92 -13.80
CA VAL A 209 1.71 5.36 -12.89
C VAL A 209 1.93 3.88 -13.19
N ILE A 210 3.16 3.42 -13.05
CA ILE A 210 3.54 2.01 -12.97
C ILE A 210 4.09 1.74 -11.58
N GLU A 211 3.53 0.74 -10.91
CA GLU A 211 3.93 0.27 -9.58
C GLU A 211 4.22 -1.23 -9.61
N TYR A 212 5.19 -1.68 -8.82
CA TYR A 212 5.56 -3.08 -8.82
C TYR A 212 4.92 -3.85 -7.66
N THR A 213 4.34 -5.01 -7.98
CA THR A 213 3.78 -5.89 -6.94
C THR A 213 4.89 -6.46 -6.07
N GLY A 214 4.68 -6.47 -4.76
CA GLY A 214 5.52 -7.21 -3.82
C GLY A 214 5.25 -8.72 -3.88
N GLY A 215 5.43 -9.34 -5.06
CA GLY A 215 5.00 -10.70 -5.32
C GLY A 215 5.56 -11.72 -4.34
N THR A 216 4.68 -12.44 -3.65
CA THR A 216 5.05 -13.59 -2.79
C THR A 216 5.41 -14.84 -3.60
N THR A 217 5.17 -14.86 -4.92
CA THR A 217 5.20 -16.08 -5.74
C THR A 217 5.97 -15.98 -7.07
N GLY A 218 6.59 -14.83 -7.41
CA GLY A 218 7.29 -14.66 -8.71
C GLY A 218 8.08 -13.34 -8.79
N LYS A 219 8.59 -13.03 -10.00
CA LYS A 219 9.15 -11.71 -10.30
C LYS A 219 8.08 -10.63 -10.09
N ALA A 220 8.51 -9.47 -9.56
CA ALA A 220 7.61 -8.32 -9.40
C ALA A 220 7.07 -7.88 -10.77
N LYS A 221 5.75 -7.72 -10.88
CA LYS A 221 5.09 -7.26 -12.11
C LYS A 221 4.79 -5.78 -12.01
N GLY A 222 5.03 -5.04 -13.09
CA GLY A 222 4.63 -3.64 -13.20
C GLY A 222 3.12 -3.53 -13.43
N VAL A 223 2.41 -2.92 -12.52
CA VAL A 223 0.96 -2.67 -12.59
C VAL A 223 0.74 -1.28 -13.17
N VAL A 224 0.04 -1.19 -14.28
CA VAL A 224 -0.26 0.08 -14.95
C VAL A 224 -1.58 0.64 -14.41
N ILE A 225 -1.52 1.79 -13.78
CA ILE A 225 -2.67 2.52 -13.23
C ILE A 225 -2.97 3.75 -14.08
N SER A 226 -4.24 3.92 -14.47
CA SER A 226 -4.70 5.08 -15.22
C SER A 226 -4.96 6.29 -14.33
N ASN A 227 -5.07 7.48 -14.95
CA ASN A 227 -5.51 8.70 -14.26
C ASN A 227 -6.85 8.51 -13.55
N GLY A 228 -7.83 7.93 -14.23
CA GLY A 228 -9.16 7.69 -13.68
C GLY A 228 -9.14 6.77 -12.47
N ALA A 229 -8.31 5.71 -12.51
CA ALA A 229 -8.16 4.80 -11.38
C ALA A 229 -7.56 5.52 -10.16
N ALA A 230 -6.50 6.30 -10.35
CA ALA A 230 -5.89 7.11 -9.30
C ALA A 230 -6.86 8.15 -8.71
N ASN A 231 -7.52 8.92 -9.58
CA ASN A 231 -8.47 9.95 -9.18
C ASN A 231 -9.68 9.36 -8.44
N SER A 232 -10.13 8.17 -8.85
CA SER A 232 -11.26 7.50 -8.21
C SER A 232 -10.99 7.12 -6.76
N VAL A 233 -9.76 6.73 -6.43
CA VAL A 233 -9.35 6.46 -5.05
C VAL A 233 -9.50 7.72 -4.21
N ALA A 234 -8.88 8.82 -4.62
CA ALA A 234 -8.94 10.09 -3.89
C ALA A 234 -10.38 10.62 -3.74
N PHE A 235 -11.20 10.46 -4.78
CA PHE A 235 -12.62 10.82 -4.77
C PHE A 235 -13.42 9.95 -3.79
N GLN A 236 -13.23 8.65 -3.80
CA GLN A 236 -13.96 7.74 -2.91
C GLN A 236 -13.62 7.97 -1.43
N TYR A 237 -12.38 8.33 -1.11
CA TYR A 237 -12.02 8.79 0.24
C TYR A 237 -12.79 10.05 0.65
N LYS A 238 -13.02 11.00 -0.26
CA LYS A 238 -13.85 12.18 -0.01
C LYS A 238 -15.32 11.81 0.25
N CYS A 239 -15.80 10.75 -0.41
CA CYS A 239 -17.20 10.32 -0.34
C CYS A 239 -17.52 9.38 0.84
N THR A 240 -16.61 9.16 1.78
CA THR A 240 -16.83 8.25 2.92
C THR A 240 -17.81 8.75 3.98
N ASN A 241 -18.54 9.86 3.74
CA ASN A 241 -19.65 10.36 4.56
C ASN A 241 -19.39 10.44 6.07
N GLY A 242 -18.23 10.97 6.47
CA GLY A 242 -17.86 11.04 7.88
C GLY A 242 -17.31 9.73 8.46
N HIS A 243 -17.16 8.68 7.67
CA HIS A 243 -16.39 7.50 8.08
C HIS A 243 -14.92 7.88 8.30
N LEU A 244 -14.40 8.81 7.49
CA LEU A 244 -13.10 9.46 7.68
C LEU A 244 -13.33 10.96 7.89
N LEU A 245 -12.76 11.50 8.97
CA LEU A 245 -13.07 12.85 9.44
C LEU A 245 -12.17 13.93 8.80
N PHE A 246 -11.95 13.87 7.48
CA PHE A 246 -11.13 14.87 6.77
C PHE A 246 -11.79 16.24 6.77
N SER A 247 -11.01 17.27 7.12
CA SER A 247 -11.40 18.66 6.98
C SER A 247 -10.29 19.43 6.27
N LYS A 248 -10.67 20.36 5.39
CA LYS A 248 -9.72 21.16 4.60
C LYS A 248 -8.68 21.87 5.49
N GLY A 249 -7.40 21.76 5.12
CA GLY A 249 -6.28 22.39 5.83
C GLY A 249 -5.74 21.59 7.02
N GLU A 250 -6.32 20.44 7.35
CA GLU A 250 -5.75 19.54 8.32
C GLU A 250 -4.50 18.86 7.78
N LYS A 251 -3.69 18.30 8.68
CA LYS A 251 -2.41 17.66 8.32
C LYS A 251 -2.59 16.17 8.16
N PHE A 252 -2.01 15.66 7.09
CA PHE A 252 -1.84 14.24 6.85
C PHE A 252 -0.34 13.91 6.99
N LEU A 253 0.02 12.98 7.87
CA LEU A 253 1.39 12.52 8.04
C LEU A 253 1.66 11.37 7.08
N ASP A 254 2.45 11.64 6.06
CA ASP A 254 2.86 10.67 5.06
C ASP A 254 4.23 10.09 5.41
N ILE A 255 4.21 8.83 5.85
CA ILE A 255 5.42 8.04 6.17
C ILE A 255 5.60 6.88 5.19
N LEU A 256 4.73 6.76 4.20
CA LEU A 256 4.74 5.65 3.27
C LEU A 256 5.65 5.97 2.08
N PRO A 257 6.54 5.04 1.70
CA PRO A 257 7.33 5.23 0.50
C PRO A 257 6.46 5.31 -0.77
N PRO A 258 6.77 6.24 -1.70
CA PRO A 258 6.00 6.41 -2.94
C PRO A 258 6.22 5.30 -3.98
N PHE A 259 7.04 4.30 -3.69
CA PHE A 259 7.20 3.10 -4.51
C PHE A 259 6.26 1.96 -4.09
N TYR A 260 5.22 2.28 -3.32
CA TYR A 260 4.06 1.42 -3.06
C TYR A 260 2.79 2.15 -3.47
N ALA A 261 1.87 1.46 -4.11
CA ALA A 261 0.61 2.04 -4.56
C ALA A 261 -0.15 2.76 -3.43
N TYR A 262 -0.12 2.20 -2.22
CA TYR A 262 -0.68 2.86 -1.04
C TYR A 262 0.03 4.18 -0.70
N GLY A 263 1.35 4.27 -0.89
CA GLY A 263 2.14 5.49 -0.69
C GLY A 263 1.78 6.60 -1.69
N ILE A 264 1.63 6.28 -2.98
CA ILE A 264 1.27 7.28 -3.98
C ILE A 264 -0.20 7.67 -3.87
N PHE A 265 -1.10 6.69 -3.96
CA PHE A 265 -2.52 7.03 -4.15
C PHE A 265 -3.19 7.42 -2.84
N VAL A 266 -2.80 6.84 -1.71
CA VAL A 266 -3.34 7.18 -0.38
C VAL A 266 -2.43 8.14 0.38
N GLY A 267 -1.10 8.02 0.25
CA GLY A 267 -0.14 8.89 0.95
C GLY A 267 0.05 10.26 0.31
N ILE A 268 0.02 10.37 -1.03
CA ILE A 268 0.28 11.62 -1.75
C ILE A 268 -0.99 12.16 -2.41
N HIS A 269 -1.61 11.40 -3.32
CA HIS A 269 -2.68 11.93 -4.17
C HIS A 269 -3.97 12.21 -3.39
N THR A 270 -4.40 11.29 -2.54
CA THR A 270 -5.61 11.46 -1.72
C THR A 270 -5.55 12.68 -0.79
N PRO A 271 -4.49 12.93 0.01
CA PRO A 271 -4.40 14.11 0.85
C PRO A 271 -4.48 15.42 0.05
N LEU A 272 -3.77 15.50 -1.06
CA LEU A 272 -3.77 16.69 -1.91
C LEU A 272 -5.12 16.94 -2.56
N CYS A 273 -5.83 15.91 -3.04
CA CYS A 273 -7.17 16.05 -3.60
C CYS A 273 -8.25 16.32 -2.54
N ASN A 274 -7.97 16.04 -1.27
CA ASN A 274 -8.85 16.35 -0.12
C ASN A 274 -8.45 17.63 0.61
N CYS A 275 -7.62 18.48 0.00
CA CYS A 275 -7.19 19.77 0.52
C CYS A 275 -6.46 19.70 1.88
N LEU A 276 -5.69 18.65 2.14
CA LEU A 276 -4.91 18.48 3.36
C LEU A 276 -3.46 18.99 3.15
N GLU A 277 -2.83 19.47 4.25
CA GLU A 277 -1.38 19.72 4.29
C GLU A 277 -0.66 18.36 4.41
N ASN A 278 0.02 17.90 3.36
CA ASN A 278 0.74 16.64 3.39
C ASN A 278 2.12 16.81 4.04
N VAL A 279 2.34 16.20 5.20
CA VAL A 279 3.61 16.22 5.94
C VAL A 279 4.44 15.03 5.51
N LEU A 280 5.42 15.28 4.65
CA LEU A 280 6.27 14.26 4.04
C LEU A 280 7.39 13.84 4.98
N ILE A 281 7.51 12.55 5.25
CA ILE A 281 8.54 11.95 6.11
C ILE A 281 9.31 10.91 5.30
N PRO A 282 10.56 11.20 4.87
CA PRO A 282 11.33 10.29 4.04
C PRO A 282 11.86 9.07 4.79
N ASP A 283 11.88 9.10 6.11
CA ASP A 283 12.29 7.97 6.97
C ASP A 283 11.05 7.20 7.46
N PRO A 284 10.73 6.02 6.85
CA PRO A 284 9.57 5.22 7.21
C PRO A 284 9.79 4.41 8.51
N SER A 285 10.89 4.65 9.23
CA SER A 285 11.26 3.88 10.43
C SER A 285 10.21 4.00 11.54
N PRO A 286 9.66 2.88 12.03
CA PRO A 286 8.71 2.89 13.14
C PRO A 286 9.26 3.54 14.42
N GLN A 287 10.58 3.51 14.64
CA GLN A 287 11.23 4.07 15.83
C GLN A 287 11.06 5.59 15.94
N ASN A 288 11.05 6.29 14.81
CA ASN A 288 10.90 7.75 14.76
C ASN A 288 9.43 8.21 14.76
N PHE A 289 8.50 7.32 14.43
CA PHE A 289 7.09 7.63 14.25
C PHE A 289 6.46 8.39 15.43
N PRO A 290 6.62 7.97 16.70
CA PRO A 290 5.99 8.68 17.83
C PRO A 290 6.42 10.15 17.93
N ARG A 291 7.72 10.40 17.74
CA ARG A 291 8.29 11.77 17.81
C ARG A 291 7.79 12.64 16.68
N VAL A 292 7.70 12.07 15.47
CA VAL A 292 7.25 12.79 14.28
C VAL A 292 5.77 13.12 14.39
N LEU A 293 4.91 12.15 14.77
CA LEU A 293 3.49 12.35 14.99
C LEU A 293 3.22 13.45 16.01
N LEU A 294 3.85 13.40 17.16
CA LEU A 294 3.70 14.40 18.24
C LEU A 294 4.25 15.77 17.85
N LYS A 295 5.36 15.84 17.10
CA LYS A 295 5.95 17.09 16.61
C LYS A 295 5.01 17.82 15.65
N TYR A 296 4.48 17.14 14.65
CA TYR A 296 3.65 17.76 13.63
C TYR A 296 2.18 17.87 14.02
N ARG A 297 1.75 17.09 15.01
CA ARG A 297 0.35 16.99 15.47
C ARG A 297 -0.61 16.80 14.29
N ALA A 298 -0.28 15.85 13.42
CA ALA A 298 -1.09 15.56 12.25
C ALA A 298 -2.40 14.88 12.64
N GLN A 299 -3.51 15.37 12.11
CA GLN A 299 -4.85 14.84 12.38
C GLN A 299 -5.06 13.48 11.75
N HIS A 300 -4.39 13.23 10.65
CA HIS A 300 -4.52 12.00 9.86
C HIS A 300 -3.14 11.41 9.61
N PHE A 301 -3.05 10.10 9.67
CA PHE A 301 -1.84 9.39 9.29
C PHE A 301 -2.17 7.97 8.82
N THR A 302 -1.26 7.43 8.01
CA THR A 302 -1.27 6.02 7.63
C THR A 302 0.02 5.35 8.10
N GLY A 303 0.00 4.01 8.18
CA GLY A 303 1.20 3.26 8.54
C GLY A 303 0.94 1.76 8.57
N GLY A 304 1.96 1.01 9.01
CA GLY A 304 1.82 -0.41 9.37
C GLY A 304 1.70 -0.60 10.89
N PRO A 305 1.31 -1.80 11.35
CA PRO A 305 1.16 -2.11 12.76
C PRO A 305 2.37 -1.78 13.64
N LEU A 306 3.59 -1.93 13.09
CA LEU A 306 4.83 -1.63 13.81
C LEU A 306 4.95 -0.16 14.24
N HIS A 307 4.38 0.78 13.49
CA HIS A 307 4.39 2.21 13.84
C HIS A 307 3.56 2.46 15.10
N LEU A 308 2.37 1.86 15.19
CA LEU A 308 1.53 1.97 16.39
C LEU A 308 2.11 1.25 17.58
N ASN A 309 2.67 0.07 17.40
CA ASN A 309 3.36 -0.64 18.48
C ASN A 309 4.45 0.23 19.10
N LYS A 310 5.20 0.98 18.27
CA LYS A 310 6.21 1.93 18.77
C LYS A 310 5.60 3.15 19.45
N LEU A 311 4.43 3.61 19.03
CA LEU A 311 3.70 4.67 19.73
C LEU A 311 3.19 4.20 21.10
N VAL A 312 2.63 3.01 21.19
CA VAL A 312 2.21 2.37 22.44
C VAL A 312 3.40 2.22 23.40
N GLU A 313 4.53 1.69 22.91
CA GLU A 313 5.76 1.55 23.69
C GLU A 313 6.27 2.92 24.20
N TYR A 314 6.27 3.93 23.34
CA TYR A 314 6.70 5.28 23.69
C TYR A 314 5.81 5.91 24.77
N ALA A 315 4.50 5.65 24.74
CA ALA A 315 3.53 6.18 25.69
C ALA A 315 3.57 5.51 27.07
N ARG A 316 4.08 4.28 27.21
CA ARG A 316 4.13 3.55 28.50
C ARG A 316 4.81 4.34 29.63
N HIS A 317 5.77 5.19 29.30
CA HIS A 317 6.57 5.94 30.27
C HIS A 317 6.48 7.46 30.08
N ARG A 318 5.52 7.93 29.28
CA ARG A 318 5.36 9.35 28.93
C ARG A 318 3.90 9.72 28.84
N HIS A 319 3.59 10.92 29.29
CA HIS A 319 2.27 11.48 29.02
C HIS A 319 2.19 11.85 27.52
N VAL A 320 1.27 11.18 26.80
CA VAL A 320 1.03 11.41 25.37
C VAL A 320 -0.41 11.90 25.20
N ASP A 321 -0.57 13.04 24.54
CA ASP A 321 -1.86 13.59 24.16
C ASP A 321 -2.10 13.37 22.66
N LEU A 322 -3.09 12.56 22.29
CA LEU A 322 -3.51 12.29 20.92
C LEU A 322 -4.84 12.95 20.56
N SER A 323 -5.31 13.94 21.33
CA SER A 323 -6.58 14.63 21.10
C SER A 323 -6.72 15.28 19.71
N PHE A 324 -5.60 15.50 19.02
CA PHE A 324 -5.56 15.99 17.64
C PHE A 324 -5.81 14.90 16.61
N VAL A 325 -5.63 13.62 16.94
CA VAL A 325 -5.78 12.50 15.99
C VAL A 325 -7.26 12.28 15.68
N LYS A 326 -7.58 12.34 14.39
CA LYS A 326 -8.92 12.11 13.83
C LYS A 326 -9.01 10.81 13.03
N THR A 327 -7.91 10.41 12.38
CA THR A 327 -7.84 9.16 11.60
C THR A 327 -6.47 8.52 11.77
N ALA A 328 -6.47 7.27 12.22
CA ALA A 328 -5.30 6.42 12.33
C ALA A 328 -5.51 5.21 11.41
N ALA A 329 -5.06 5.34 10.14
CA ALA A 329 -5.33 4.34 9.10
C ALA A 329 -4.17 3.34 8.96
N PHE A 330 -4.50 2.06 8.86
CA PHE A 330 -3.54 0.97 8.71
C PHE A 330 -4.02 -0.05 7.68
N GLY A 331 -3.09 -0.53 6.88
CA GLY A 331 -3.38 -1.50 5.84
C GLY A 331 -2.14 -2.25 5.40
N GLY A 332 -2.32 -3.17 4.46
CA GLY A 332 -1.23 -3.87 3.79
C GLY A 332 -0.70 -5.11 4.51
N ASP A 333 -1.14 -5.38 5.74
CA ASP A 333 -0.79 -6.59 6.49
C ASP A 333 -1.98 -7.08 7.34
N GLY A 334 -1.98 -8.37 7.67
CA GLY A 334 -2.99 -8.96 8.54
C GLY A 334 -2.86 -8.43 9.98
N MET A 335 -3.99 -8.07 10.59
CA MET A 335 -4.06 -7.60 11.97
C MET A 335 -5.09 -8.41 12.72
N SER A 336 -4.73 -8.98 13.89
CA SER A 336 -5.68 -9.71 14.71
C SER A 336 -6.75 -8.78 15.31
N GLU A 337 -7.93 -9.31 15.59
CA GLU A 337 -9.02 -8.53 16.19
C GLU A 337 -8.63 -8.01 17.59
N GLU A 338 -7.85 -8.79 18.36
CA GLU A 338 -7.33 -8.39 19.65
C GLU A 338 -6.38 -7.17 19.52
N TRP A 339 -5.49 -7.19 18.51
CA TRP A 339 -4.60 -6.07 18.26
C TRP A 339 -5.39 -4.82 17.86
N LYS A 340 -6.40 -4.96 17.01
CA LYS A 340 -7.28 -3.86 16.60
C LYS A 340 -8.03 -3.27 17.80
N ALA A 341 -8.59 -4.13 18.66
CA ALA A 341 -9.31 -3.71 19.86
C ALA A 341 -8.39 -2.99 20.85
N SER A 342 -7.27 -3.60 21.23
CA SER A 342 -6.32 -3.04 22.19
C SER A 342 -5.70 -1.71 21.70
N THR A 343 -5.44 -1.61 20.40
CA THR A 343 -4.92 -0.39 19.79
C THR A 343 -5.98 0.72 19.73
N THR A 344 -7.24 0.35 19.45
CA THR A 344 -8.36 1.31 19.50
C THR A 344 -8.56 1.85 20.92
N ASP A 345 -8.49 1.00 21.94
CA ASP A 345 -8.60 1.40 23.34
C ASP A 345 -7.43 2.29 23.77
N PHE A 346 -6.21 1.96 23.31
CA PHE A 346 -5.06 2.83 23.51
C PHE A 346 -5.27 4.24 22.91
N LEU A 347 -5.68 4.33 21.65
CA LEU A 347 -5.92 5.62 20.99
C LEU A 347 -6.99 6.43 21.73
N LYS A 348 -8.12 5.80 22.09
CA LYS A 348 -9.22 6.45 22.81
C LYS A 348 -8.81 6.89 24.23
N SER A 349 -8.06 6.06 24.96
CA SER A 349 -7.56 6.41 26.31
C SER A 349 -6.60 7.60 26.29
N HIS A 350 -5.93 7.85 25.14
CA HIS A 350 -5.09 9.01 24.91
C HIS A 350 -5.82 10.15 24.17
N ARG A 351 -7.18 10.12 24.20
CA ARG A 351 -8.08 11.17 23.71
C ARG A 351 -8.16 11.30 22.18
N ALA A 352 -7.68 10.35 21.39
CA ALA A 352 -7.90 10.34 19.95
C ALA A 352 -9.40 10.30 19.63
N LYS A 353 -9.83 10.98 18.58
CA LYS A 353 -11.24 11.11 18.18
C LYS A 353 -11.77 9.88 17.44
N CYS A 354 -10.87 9.04 16.94
CA CYS A 354 -11.17 7.83 16.21
C CYS A 354 -10.32 6.68 16.76
N GLY A 355 -10.83 5.46 16.67
CA GLY A 355 -10.03 4.24 16.84
C GLY A 355 -9.17 3.98 15.60
N ILE A 356 -8.72 2.73 15.47
CA ILE A 356 -7.99 2.32 14.28
C ILE A 356 -8.94 2.21 13.08
N VAL A 357 -8.50 2.72 11.94
CA VAL A 357 -9.14 2.52 10.63
C VAL A 357 -8.32 1.48 9.87
N THR A 358 -8.96 0.44 9.39
CA THR A 358 -8.32 -0.60 8.59
C THR A 358 -8.73 -0.48 7.12
N GLY A 359 -7.85 -0.89 6.21
CA GLY A 359 -8.11 -0.89 4.77
C GLY A 359 -7.66 -2.18 4.11
N TYR A 360 -8.34 -2.56 3.04
CA TYR A 360 -7.97 -3.64 2.14
C TYR A 360 -7.81 -3.11 0.74
N GLY A 361 -6.78 -3.58 0.06
CA GLY A 361 -6.47 -3.27 -1.32
C GLY A 361 -5.15 -3.90 -1.74
N MET A 362 -4.85 -3.76 -3.00
CA MET A 362 -3.66 -4.29 -3.63
C MET A 362 -3.15 -3.29 -4.67
N THR A 363 -1.96 -3.51 -5.20
CA THR A 363 -1.40 -2.63 -6.25
C THR A 363 -2.35 -2.52 -7.44
N GLU A 364 -2.99 -3.62 -7.80
CA GLU A 364 -3.94 -3.75 -8.91
C GLU A 364 -5.27 -2.98 -8.69
N THR A 365 -5.51 -2.49 -7.48
CA THR A 365 -6.66 -1.63 -7.13
C THR A 365 -6.24 -0.22 -6.72
N ALA A 366 -5.08 0.25 -7.21
CA ALA A 366 -4.49 1.53 -6.83
C ALA A 366 -4.34 1.71 -5.30
N GLY A 367 -3.94 0.62 -4.61
CA GLY A 367 -3.57 0.63 -3.20
C GLY A 367 -4.72 0.43 -2.21
N THR A 368 -5.97 0.70 -2.57
CA THR A 368 -7.10 0.53 -1.65
C THR A 368 -8.41 0.25 -2.39
N PHE A 369 -9.27 -0.55 -1.76
CA PHE A 369 -10.55 -0.96 -2.30
C PHE A 369 -11.68 -0.91 -1.26
N CYS A 370 -11.35 -1.20 -0.02
CA CYS A 370 -12.24 -1.14 1.13
C CYS A 370 -11.58 -0.34 2.26
N THR A 371 -12.41 0.25 3.12
CA THR A 371 -11.96 0.87 4.36
C THR A 371 -12.95 0.59 5.47
N SER A 372 -12.47 0.53 6.71
CA SER A 372 -13.36 0.56 7.86
C SER A 372 -13.75 2.00 8.21
N THR A 373 -14.58 2.16 9.23
CA THR A 373 -15.02 3.46 9.73
C THR A 373 -14.26 3.82 11.01
N CYS A 374 -14.34 5.08 11.44
CA CYS A 374 -13.84 5.49 12.75
C CYS A 374 -14.57 4.81 13.93
N GLN A 375 -15.69 4.15 13.69
CA GLN A 375 -16.52 3.51 14.71
C GLN A 375 -16.38 1.99 14.74
N SER A 376 -15.92 1.38 13.64
CA SER A 376 -15.81 -0.07 13.49
C SER A 376 -14.55 -0.42 12.70
N THR A 377 -13.88 -1.52 13.05
CA THR A 377 -12.75 -2.07 12.30
C THR A 377 -13.18 -2.99 11.16
N GLN A 378 -14.47 -3.25 11.01
CA GLN A 378 -15.01 -4.04 9.91
C GLN A 378 -14.96 -3.24 8.60
N MET A 379 -14.39 -3.85 7.57
CA MET A 379 -14.15 -3.20 6.29
C MET A 379 -15.40 -3.21 5.40
N ILE A 380 -15.70 -2.07 4.80
CA ILE A 380 -16.75 -1.91 3.80
C ILE A 380 -16.13 -1.51 2.46
N PRO A 381 -16.58 -2.07 1.34
CA PRO A 381 -16.17 -1.62 0.01
C PRO A 381 -16.54 -0.15 -0.20
N PHE A 382 -15.71 0.59 -0.93
CA PHE A 382 -16.10 1.94 -1.32
C PHE A 382 -17.38 1.94 -2.17
N ALA A 383 -18.12 3.04 -2.12
CA ALA A 383 -19.45 3.17 -2.74
C ALA A 383 -19.49 2.82 -4.24
N ARG A 384 -18.39 3.06 -4.97
CA ARG A 384 -18.31 2.81 -6.42
C ARG A 384 -17.68 1.47 -6.78
N ASN A 385 -17.33 0.69 -5.77
CA ASN A 385 -16.74 -0.63 -5.96
C ASN A 385 -17.82 -1.72 -5.87
N ASN A 386 -17.55 -2.85 -6.52
CA ASN A 386 -18.39 -4.03 -6.49
C ASN A 386 -17.57 -5.26 -6.11
N ILE A 387 -18.18 -6.20 -5.41
CA ILE A 387 -17.57 -7.46 -4.99
C ILE A 387 -18.44 -8.62 -5.44
N LYS A 388 -17.80 -9.63 -5.99
CA LYS A 388 -18.31 -10.95 -6.29
C LYS A 388 -17.45 -11.96 -5.53
N VAL A 389 -18.08 -12.94 -4.88
CA VAL A 389 -17.36 -14.07 -4.29
C VAL A 389 -17.59 -15.28 -5.18
N ARG A 390 -16.53 -15.97 -5.58
CA ARG A 390 -16.63 -17.13 -6.50
C ARG A 390 -16.10 -18.38 -5.82
N ASP A 391 -16.80 -19.46 -6.03
CA ASP A 391 -16.31 -20.80 -5.67
C ASP A 391 -15.02 -21.11 -6.43
N ILE A 392 -13.99 -21.58 -5.74
CA ILE A 392 -12.65 -21.77 -6.32
C ILE A 392 -12.55 -22.97 -7.27
N ASP A 393 -13.52 -23.90 -7.26
CA ASP A 393 -13.54 -25.08 -8.09
C ASP A 393 -14.52 -24.94 -9.27
N THR A 394 -15.72 -24.46 -8.98
CA THR A 394 -16.80 -24.35 -9.98
C THR A 394 -16.85 -22.99 -10.66
N GLU A 395 -16.14 -22.00 -10.11
CA GLU A 395 -16.14 -20.59 -10.54
C GLU A 395 -17.52 -19.91 -10.49
N GLN A 396 -18.53 -20.56 -9.92
CA GLN A 396 -19.86 -19.96 -9.73
C GLN A 396 -19.84 -18.90 -8.65
N GLU A 397 -20.69 -17.87 -8.81
CA GLU A 397 -20.86 -16.85 -7.78
C GLU A 397 -21.56 -17.42 -6.55
N LEU A 398 -21.07 -17.05 -5.39
CA LEU A 398 -21.55 -17.48 -4.08
C LEU A 398 -22.42 -16.41 -3.42
N LEU A 399 -23.31 -16.84 -2.54
CA LEU A 399 -24.17 -15.97 -1.75
C LEU A 399 -23.36 -15.30 -0.61
N CYS A 400 -23.92 -14.25 -0.02
CA CYS A 400 -23.40 -13.68 1.22
C CYS A 400 -23.18 -14.77 2.29
N GLU A 401 -22.17 -14.61 3.12
CA GLU A 401 -21.70 -15.55 4.16
C GLU A 401 -21.04 -16.84 3.62
N GLN A 402 -20.96 -17.03 2.32
CA GLN A 402 -20.26 -18.16 1.72
C GLN A 402 -18.85 -17.77 1.31
N GLU A 403 -17.87 -18.57 1.74
CA GLU A 403 -16.44 -18.33 1.48
C GLU A 403 -16.04 -18.81 0.09
N GLY A 404 -15.28 -17.95 -0.62
CA GLY A 404 -14.69 -18.25 -1.92
C GLY A 404 -13.63 -17.23 -2.30
N GLU A 405 -13.22 -17.21 -3.58
CA GLU A 405 -12.33 -16.20 -4.11
C GLU A 405 -13.02 -14.84 -4.20
N ILE A 406 -12.42 -13.83 -3.58
CA ILE A 406 -12.87 -12.46 -3.69
C ILE A 406 -12.48 -11.92 -5.07
N CYS A 407 -13.49 -11.53 -5.84
CA CYS A 407 -13.32 -10.85 -7.12
C CYS A 407 -13.86 -9.43 -7.00
N VAL A 408 -13.15 -8.46 -7.54
CA VAL A 408 -13.47 -7.05 -7.35
C VAL A 408 -13.66 -6.33 -8.69
N SER A 409 -14.56 -5.37 -8.69
CA SER A 409 -14.81 -4.49 -9.82
C SER A 409 -14.98 -3.06 -9.33
N GLY A 410 -14.51 -2.09 -10.09
CA GLY A 410 -14.64 -0.68 -9.73
C GLY A 410 -13.73 0.22 -10.55
N PRO A 411 -13.81 1.52 -10.32
CA PRO A 411 -13.08 2.50 -11.10
C PRO A 411 -11.58 2.55 -10.80
N SER A 412 -11.13 1.94 -9.68
CA SER A 412 -9.72 1.93 -9.25
C SER A 412 -8.91 0.76 -9.78
N LEU A 413 -9.48 -0.10 -10.65
CA LEU A 413 -8.76 -1.25 -11.18
C LEU A 413 -7.63 -0.84 -12.12
N MET A 414 -6.53 -1.60 -12.07
CA MET A 414 -5.43 -1.48 -13.01
C MET A 414 -5.88 -1.59 -14.47
N THR A 415 -5.09 -1.05 -15.37
CA THR A 415 -5.30 -1.24 -16.81
C THR A 415 -4.78 -2.61 -17.24
N THR A 416 -3.55 -2.92 -16.89
CA THR A 416 -2.85 -4.15 -17.30
C THR A 416 -1.59 -4.36 -16.46
N TYR A 417 -1.01 -5.55 -16.54
CA TYR A 417 0.39 -5.76 -16.17
C TYR A 417 1.30 -5.36 -17.35
N LEU A 418 2.32 -4.55 -17.07
CA LEU A 418 3.27 -4.05 -18.07
C LEU A 418 3.98 -5.21 -18.79
N ASN A 419 3.81 -5.29 -20.11
CA ASN A 419 4.37 -6.33 -20.98
C ASN A 419 3.92 -7.77 -20.65
N HIS A 420 2.87 -7.95 -19.85
CA HIS A 420 2.35 -9.24 -19.43
C HIS A 420 0.84 -9.41 -19.74
N PRO A 421 0.43 -9.40 -21.02
CA PRO A 421 -0.98 -9.48 -21.38
C PRO A 421 -1.61 -10.82 -20.96
N LYS A 422 -0.91 -11.94 -21.08
CA LYS A 422 -1.44 -13.26 -20.66
C LYS A 422 -1.76 -13.30 -19.17
N GLU A 423 -0.82 -12.86 -18.33
CA GLU A 423 -1.02 -12.80 -16.88
C GLU A 423 -2.10 -11.78 -16.50
N THR A 424 -2.34 -10.76 -17.33
CA THR A 424 -3.47 -9.84 -17.16
C THR A 424 -4.79 -10.57 -17.42
N ASP A 425 -4.89 -11.32 -18.52
CA ASP A 425 -6.08 -12.06 -18.88
C ASP A 425 -6.40 -13.21 -17.90
N GLU A 426 -5.37 -13.77 -17.22
CA GLU A 426 -5.56 -14.76 -16.15
C GLU A 426 -6.28 -14.20 -14.92
N VAL A 427 -6.07 -12.91 -14.61
CA VAL A 427 -6.63 -12.29 -13.39
C VAL A 427 -7.77 -11.32 -13.70
N MET A 428 -7.93 -10.86 -14.93
CA MET A 428 -8.97 -9.91 -15.33
C MET A 428 -9.86 -10.47 -16.44
N TRP A 429 -11.17 -10.27 -16.27
CA TRP A 429 -12.15 -10.61 -17.31
C TRP A 429 -13.23 -9.54 -17.39
N ALA A 430 -14.02 -9.56 -18.44
CA ALA A 430 -15.21 -8.74 -18.61
C ALA A 430 -16.47 -9.61 -18.61
N GLU A 431 -17.49 -9.19 -17.88
CA GLU A 431 -18.80 -9.82 -17.81
C GLU A 431 -19.85 -8.70 -17.78
N ASP A 432 -20.83 -8.73 -18.68
CA ASP A 432 -21.88 -7.72 -18.81
C ASP A 432 -21.36 -6.26 -18.80
N HIS A 433 -20.32 -6.01 -19.61
CA HIS A 433 -19.61 -4.73 -19.71
C HIS A 433 -18.91 -4.28 -18.41
N THR A 434 -18.83 -5.13 -17.39
CA THR A 434 -18.14 -4.88 -16.14
C THR A 434 -16.80 -5.60 -16.13
N ARG A 435 -15.72 -4.87 -15.85
CA ARG A 435 -14.37 -5.45 -15.66
C ARG A 435 -14.24 -5.96 -14.24
N TRP A 436 -13.81 -7.19 -14.11
CA TRP A 436 -13.54 -7.86 -12.83
C TRP A 436 -12.08 -8.22 -12.69
N LEU A 437 -11.59 -8.26 -11.45
CA LEU A 437 -10.25 -8.68 -11.09
C LEU A 437 -10.32 -9.79 -10.04
N ARG A 438 -9.65 -10.92 -10.27
CA ARG A 438 -9.37 -11.96 -9.28
C ARG A 438 -8.31 -11.45 -8.31
N THR A 439 -8.60 -11.42 -7.03
CA THR A 439 -7.63 -10.93 -6.04
C THR A 439 -6.65 -12.02 -5.59
N GLY A 440 -7.03 -13.28 -5.75
CA GLY A 440 -6.34 -14.43 -5.17
C GLY A 440 -6.48 -14.50 -3.65
N ASP A 441 -7.31 -13.64 -3.04
CA ASP A 441 -7.66 -13.68 -1.63
C ASP A 441 -8.97 -14.44 -1.41
N LEU A 442 -9.05 -15.18 -0.32
CA LEU A 442 -10.25 -15.87 0.13
C LEU A 442 -11.01 -15.02 1.13
N GLY A 443 -12.33 -15.16 1.10
CA GLY A 443 -13.20 -14.48 2.05
C GLY A 443 -14.65 -14.49 1.62
N TYR A 444 -15.44 -13.67 2.27
CA TYR A 444 -16.86 -13.53 2.00
C TYR A 444 -17.35 -12.11 2.31
N VAL A 445 -18.52 -11.79 1.79
CA VAL A 445 -19.26 -10.59 2.17
C VAL A 445 -20.37 -10.98 3.13
N SER A 446 -20.44 -10.33 4.28
CA SER A 446 -21.52 -10.58 5.24
C SER A 446 -22.84 -9.99 4.75
N LYS A 447 -23.97 -10.47 5.32
CA LYS A 447 -25.31 -9.90 5.05
C LYS A 447 -25.38 -8.41 5.39
N ASP A 448 -24.53 -7.95 6.29
CA ASP A 448 -24.41 -6.53 6.62
C ASP A 448 -23.53 -5.73 5.67
N GLY A 449 -22.88 -6.37 4.72
CA GLY A 449 -22.04 -5.71 3.71
C GLY A 449 -20.59 -5.51 4.11
N TYR A 450 -20.14 -6.21 5.15
CA TYR A 450 -18.72 -6.21 5.52
C TYR A 450 -17.94 -7.23 4.70
N LEU A 451 -16.75 -6.84 4.26
CA LEU A 451 -15.80 -7.75 3.62
C LEU A 451 -14.92 -8.40 4.69
N ILE A 452 -14.93 -9.72 4.72
CA ILE A 452 -14.11 -10.54 5.62
C ILE A 452 -13.10 -11.32 4.79
N ILE A 453 -11.81 -11.12 5.06
CA ILE A 453 -10.70 -11.84 4.42
C ILE A 453 -10.34 -13.01 5.32
N THR A 454 -10.32 -14.22 4.76
CA THR A 454 -10.06 -15.46 5.49
C THR A 454 -8.74 -16.14 5.09
N GLY A 455 -8.18 -15.77 3.93
CA GLY A 455 -6.94 -16.38 3.47
C GLY A 455 -6.44 -15.89 2.12
N ARG A 456 -5.44 -16.63 1.59
CA ARG A 456 -4.95 -16.49 0.21
C ARG A 456 -4.94 -17.83 -0.49
N ILE A 457 -5.44 -17.89 -1.71
CA ILE A 457 -5.51 -19.12 -2.51
C ILE A 457 -4.12 -19.76 -2.66
N LYS A 458 -3.10 -18.95 -2.97
CA LYS A 458 -1.72 -19.44 -3.15
C LYS A 458 -1.05 -19.95 -1.87
N ARG A 459 -1.65 -19.71 -0.71
CA ARG A 459 -1.17 -20.22 0.59
C ARG A 459 -1.94 -21.44 1.08
N ILE A 460 -2.94 -21.92 0.33
CA ILE A 460 -3.63 -23.16 0.66
C ILE A 460 -2.61 -24.30 0.58
N LEU A 461 -2.52 -25.10 1.65
CA LEU A 461 -1.71 -26.30 1.68
C LEU A 461 -2.60 -27.51 1.37
N TRP A 462 -2.05 -28.46 0.62
CA TRP A 462 -2.73 -29.68 0.25
C TRP A 462 -2.19 -30.83 1.10
N ALA A 463 -2.86 -31.14 2.23
CA ALA A 463 -2.50 -32.25 3.10
C ALA A 463 -3.24 -33.51 2.69
N MET A 464 -2.63 -34.66 2.91
CA MET A 464 -3.19 -35.98 2.63
C MET A 464 -3.37 -36.78 3.92
N SER A 465 -4.49 -37.49 4.03
CA SER A 465 -4.73 -38.49 5.06
C SER A 465 -5.29 -39.75 4.37
N GLY A 466 -4.45 -40.76 4.20
CA GLY A 466 -4.73 -41.89 3.29
C GLY A 466 -4.90 -41.39 1.85
N ASP A 467 -5.96 -41.81 1.17
CA ASP A 467 -6.28 -41.41 -0.21
C ASP A 467 -7.07 -40.10 -0.31
N VAL A 468 -7.34 -39.42 0.79
CA VAL A 468 -8.15 -38.19 0.82
C VAL A 468 -7.23 -36.97 0.89
N VAL A 469 -7.44 -36.03 -0.04
CA VAL A 469 -6.75 -34.74 -0.09
C VAL A 469 -7.57 -33.67 0.62
N TYR A 470 -6.94 -32.93 1.52
CA TYR A 470 -7.56 -31.87 2.30
C TYR A 470 -6.93 -30.52 2.00
N ARG A 471 -7.73 -29.46 2.03
CA ARG A 471 -7.25 -28.09 2.01
C ARG A 471 -7.01 -27.61 3.42
N VAL A 472 -5.81 -27.14 3.69
CA VAL A 472 -5.42 -26.53 4.95
C VAL A 472 -5.20 -25.03 4.71
N TYR A 473 -5.78 -24.20 5.53
CA TYR A 473 -5.76 -22.73 5.42
C TYR A 473 -4.80 -22.15 6.47
N PRO A 474 -3.56 -21.81 6.12
CA PRO A 474 -2.55 -21.33 7.08
C PRO A 474 -3.02 -20.13 7.90
N MET A 475 -3.77 -19.20 7.29
CA MET A 475 -4.24 -18.01 7.99
C MET A 475 -5.25 -18.32 9.10
N ALA A 476 -6.06 -19.38 8.95
CA ALA A 476 -6.94 -19.85 10.02
C ALA A 476 -6.14 -20.38 11.22
N ILE A 477 -5.05 -21.09 10.95
CA ILE A 477 -4.14 -21.60 11.98
C ILE A 477 -3.40 -20.43 12.66
N GLU A 478 -2.88 -19.50 11.87
CA GLU A 478 -2.23 -18.27 12.36
C GLU A 478 -3.15 -17.48 13.28
N LYS A 479 -4.44 -17.39 12.95
CA LYS A 479 -5.44 -16.71 13.77
C LYS A 479 -5.60 -17.40 15.14
N VAL A 480 -5.68 -18.73 15.17
CA VAL A 480 -5.78 -19.50 16.41
C VAL A 480 -4.51 -19.33 17.26
N ILE A 481 -3.33 -19.51 16.67
CA ILE A 481 -2.04 -19.34 17.37
C ILE A 481 -1.88 -17.91 17.90
N SER A 482 -2.23 -16.90 17.11
CA SER A 482 -2.12 -15.49 17.50
C SER A 482 -3.09 -15.07 18.59
N SER A 483 -4.16 -15.82 18.86
CA SER A 483 -5.06 -15.54 19.97
C SER A 483 -4.47 -15.88 21.35
N HIS A 484 -3.36 -16.62 21.39
CA HIS A 484 -2.68 -16.97 22.62
C HIS A 484 -1.85 -15.80 23.16
N ALA A 485 -2.04 -15.44 24.44
CA ALA A 485 -1.45 -14.26 25.07
C ALA A 485 0.10 -14.23 25.06
N ALA A 486 0.75 -15.38 24.99
CA ALA A 486 2.22 -15.49 24.94
C ALA A 486 2.78 -15.27 23.52
N VAL A 487 1.94 -15.19 22.48
CA VAL A 487 2.36 -15.07 21.08
C VAL A 487 2.38 -13.60 20.64
N LYS A 488 3.53 -13.16 20.15
CA LYS A 488 3.72 -11.82 19.58
C LYS A 488 3.43 -11.79 18.09
N GLN A 489 3.90 -12.81 17.37
CA GLN A 489 3.69 -13.00 15.92
C GLN A 489 3.76 -14.49 15.61
N CYS A 490 3.08 -14.91 14.56
CA CYS A 490 3.27 -16.25 14.00
C CYS A 490 3.13 -16.22 12.48
N ALA A 491 3.68 -17.24 11.84
CA ALA A 491 3.51 -17.52 10.42
C ALA A 491 3.47 -19.03 10.23
N VAL A 492 2.59 -19.50 9.36
CA VAL A 492 2.41 -20.93 9.08
C VAL A 492 2.72 -21.19 7.62
N VAL A 493 3.54 -22.21 7.36
CA VAL A 493 3.91 -22.65 6.01
C VAL A 493 3.77 -24.16 5.87
N GLY A 494 3.83 -24.65 4.64
CA GLY A 494 3.86 -26.06 4.34
C GLY A 494 5.28 -26.57 4.12
N LYS A 495 5.64 -27.68 4.73
CA LYS A 495 6.80 -28.48 4.37
C LYS A 495 6.34 -29.62 3.49
N ALA A 496 6.91 -29.76 2.29
CA ALA A 496 6.57 -30.86 1.40
C ALA A 496 6.90 -32.22 2.04
N ASP A 497 5.97 -33.16 1.99
CA ASP A 497 6.08 -34.52 2.49
C ASP A 497 5.55 -35.49 1.44
N GLY A 498 6.34 -36.54 1.13
CA GLY A 498 6.02 -37.48 0.04
C GLY A 498 4.78 -38.34 0.27
N GLU A 499 4.38 -38.56 1.52
CA GLU A 499 3.23 -39.37 1.88
C GLU A 499 2.00 -38.52 2.26
N ARG A 500 2.22 -37.33 2.87
CA ARG A 500 1.17 -36.48 3.41
C ARG A 500 0.92 -35.20 2.59
N GLY A 501 1.58 -35.05 1.44
CA GLY A 501 1.52 -33.86 0.62
C GLY A 501 2.27 -32.71 1.27
N TYR A 502 1.66 -32.05 2.26
CA TYR A 502 2.30 -31.02 3.07
C TYR A 502 2.09 -31.24 4.55
N LEU A 503 3.15 -31.06 5.33
CA LEU A 503 3.09 -30.93 6.79
C LEU A 503 2.97 -29.45 7.15
N VAL A 504 2.12 -29.15 8.13
CA VAL A 504 1.92 -27.79 8.62
C VAL A 504 3.06 -27.43 9.59
N VAL A 505 3.79 -26.35 9.31
CA VAL A 505 4.90 -25.85 10.12
C VAL A 505 4.54 -24.45 10.62
N ALA A 506 4.58 -24.26 11.95
CA ALA A 506 4.29 -22.99 12.58
C ALA A 506 5.57 -22.34 13.12
N TYR A 507 5.91 -21.14 12.63
CA TYR A 507 6.97 -20.30 13.18
C TYR A 507 6.35 -19.25 14.11
N VAL A 508 6.78 -19.23 15.36
CA VAL A 508 6.17 -18.41 16.42
C VAL A 508 7.21 -17.50 17.04
N VAL A 509 6.88 -16.23 17.18
CA VAL A 509 7.66 -15.25 17.96
C VAL A 509 6.96 -15.09 19.30
N PRO A 510 7.45 -15.70 20.39
CA PRO A 510 6.86 -15.54 21.70
C PRO A 510 7.21 -14.19 22.32
N HIS A 511 6.44 -13.74 23.31
CA HIS A 511 6.81 -12.56 24.11
C HIS A 511 8.03 -12.81 24.98
N ARG A 512 8.26 -14.07 25.43
CA ARG A 512 9.41 -14.52 26.24
C ARG A 512 9.87 -15.88 25.76
N ASN A 513 11.13 -16.00 25.40
CA ASN A 513 11.70 -17.25 24.89
C ASN A 513 11.95 -18.31 25.97
N ASP A 514 12.15 -17.91 27.22
CA ASP A 514 12.40 -18.79 28.36
C ASP A 514 11.18 -19.64 28.76
N GLU A 515 9.99 -19.24 28.36
CA GLU A 515 8.72 -19.96 28.61
C GLU A 515 8.32 -20.87 27.42
N TRP A 516 9.15 -21.01 26.39
CA TRP A 516 8.78 -21.68 25.13
C TRP A 516 8.26 -23.11 25.26
N PRO A 517 8.86 -24.02 26.04
CA PRO A 517 8.35 -25.39 26.12
C PRO A 517 6.90 -25.46 26.60
N GLN A 518 6.53 -24.62 27.57
CA GLN A 518 5.16 -24.54 28.08
C GLN A 518 4.23 -23.90 27.03
N VAL A 519 4.65 -22.80 26.41
CA VAL A 519 3.89 -22.10 25.37
C VAL A 519 3.60 -23.03 24.20
N GLN A 520 4.57 -23.82 23.76
CA GLN A 520 4.40 -24.80 22.67
C GLN A 520 3.30 -25.83 23.00
N GLU A 521 3.27 -26.36 24.24
CA GLU A 521 2.26 -27.31 24.67
C GLU A 521 0.87 -26.69 24.70
N GLU A 522 0.76 -25.47 25.26
CA GLU A 522 -0.48 -24.68 25.30
C GLU A 522 -1.02 -24.38 23.89
N LEU A 523 -0.13 -24.04 22.95
CA LEU A 523 -0.49 -23.81 21.53
C LEU A 523 -0.96 -25.08 20.85
N ALA A 524 -0.31 -26.23 21.12
CA ALA A 524 -0.74 -27.50 20.57
C ALA A 524 -2.13 -27.92 21.08
N GLU A 525 -2.41 -27.71 22.37
CA GLU A 525 -3.74 -27.95 22.95
C GLU A 525 -4.79 -27.01 22.36
N LEU A 526 -4.47 -25.72 22.22
CA LEU A 526 -5.35 -24.71 21.61
C LEU A 526 -5.69 -25.08 20.16
N CYS A 527 -4.70 -25.47 19.35
CA CYS A 527 -4.93 -25.91 17.98
C CYS A 527 -5.78 -27.18 17.89
N ARG A 528 -5.58 -28.15 18.80
CA ARG A 528 -6.42 -29.38 18.85
C ARG A 528 -7.86 -29.06 19.18
N LYS A 529 -8.10 -28.06 20.01
CA LYS A 529 -9.44 -27.66 20.43
C LYS A 529 -10.19 -26.89 19.35
N GLU A 530 -9.51 -25.98 18.65
CA GLU A 530 -10.14 -24.98 17.78
C GLU A 530 -10.05 -25.32 16.28
N LEU A 531 -9.22 -26.32 15.90
CA LEU A 531 -8.94 -26.65 14.49
C LEU A 531 -9.19 -28.13 14.21
N PRO A 532 -9.56 -28.49 12.96
CA PRO A 532 -9.61 -29.89 12.53
C PRO A 532 -8.20 -30.51 12.54
N GLU A 533 -8.13 -31.83 12.74
CA GLU A 533 -6.87 -32.58 12.84
C GLU A 533 -5.92 -32.35 11.66
N THR A 534 -6.45 -32.24 10.45
CA THR A 534 -5.69 -31.96 9.23
C THR A 534 -4.97 -30.60 9.22
N SER A 535 -5.36 -29.69 10.12
CA SER A 535 -4.79 -28.35 10.25
C SER A 535 -3.88 -28.19 11.46
N TRP A 536 -3.63 -29.26 12.22
CA TRP A 536 -2.73 -29.15 13.37
C TRP A 536 -1.28 -29.00 12.91
N PRO A 537 -0.54 -28.00 13.44
CA PRO A 537 0.88 -27.92 13.16
C PRO A 537 1.62 -29.21 13.59
N TYR A 538 2.39 -29.74 12.64
CA TYR A 538 3.26 -30.87 12.91
C TYR A 538 4.43 -30.49 13.80
N VAL A 539 4.93 -29.25 13.63
CA VAL A 539 6.01 -28.70 14.42
C VAL A 539 5.83 -27.19 14.65
N TYR A 540 6.31 -26.73 15.80
CA TYR A 540 6.33 -25.32 16.19
C TYR A 540 7.79 -24.91 16.41
N HIS A 541 8.23 -23.83 15.74
CA HIS A 541 9.57 -23.28 15.86
C HIS A 541 9.54 -21.90 16.51
N PRO A 542 10.21 -21.70 17.66
CA PRO A 542 10.37 -20.37 18.23
C PRO A 542 11.34 -19.55 17.38
N MET A 543 11.04 -18.27 17.22
CA MET A 543 11.89 -17.31 16.52
C MET A 543 11.97 -16.00 17.32
N ASP A 544 13.10 -15.33 17.27
CA ASP A 544 13.22 -13.97 17.80
C ASP A 544 12.47 -12.95 16.93
N LYS A 545 12.42 -13.21 15.61
CA LYS A 545 11.77 -12.35 14.62
C LYS A 545 11.47 -13.16 13.36
N LEU A 546 10.29 -12.96 12.77
CA LEU A 546 9.98 -13.51 11.45
C LEU A 546 10.79 -12.78 10.36
N PRO A 547 11.25 -13.49 9.31
CA PRO A 547 11.87 -12.87 8.16
C PRO A 547 10.86 -11.95 7.44
N THR A 548 11.37 -10.85 6.90
CA THR A 548 10.52 -9.86 6.23
C THR A 548 11.05 -9.53 4.84
N THR A 549 10.13 -9.34 3.91
CA THR A 549 10.42 -8.82 2.57
C THR A 549 10.94 -7.37 2.65
N PRO A 550 11.53 -6.81 1.57
CA PRO A 550 11.88 -5.40 1.50
C PRO A 550 10.70 -4.45 1.78
N ALA A 551 9.48 -4.90 1.53
CA ALA A 551 8.24 -4.19 1.85
C ALA A 551 7.84 -4.24 3.34
N GLY A 552 8.59 -4.95 4.18
CA GLY A 552 8.32 -5.10 5.61
C GLY A 552 7.24 -6.14 5.95
N LYS A 553 6.72 -6.88 4.98
CA LYS A 553 5.78 -7.99 5.17
C LYS A 553 6.51 -9.28 5.51
N VAL A 554 5.84 -10.24 6.16
CA VAL A 554 6.40 -11.57 6.40
C VAL A 554 6.86 -12.22 5.09
N ASP A 555 8.10 -12.70 5.05
CA ASP A 555 8.66 -13.43 3.92
C ASP A 555 8.36 -14.93 4.06
N PHE A 556 7.18 -15.32 3.59
CA PHE A 556 6.74 -16.72 3.63
C PHE A 556 7.65 -17.65 2.82
N ARG A 557 8.27 -17.17 1.75
CA ARG A 557 9.24 -17.97 0.97
C ARG A 557 10.52 -18.28 1.74
N ALA A 558 10.99 -17.32 2.54
CA ALA A 558 12.12 -17.58 3.42
C ALA A 558 11.74 -18.66 4.44
N LEU A 559 10.54 -18.61 5.01
CA LEU A 559 10.04 -19.62 5.95
C LEU A 559 9.83 -20.99 5.28
N GLU A 560 9.31 -21.03 4.05
CA GLU A 560 9.17 -22.27 3.27
C GLU A 560 10.53 -22.91 2.97
N ARG A 561 11.55 -22.12 2.62
CA ARG A 561 12.93 -22.64 2.44
C ARG A 561 13.48 -23.19 3.76
N MET A 562 13.30 -22.47 4.87
CA MET A 562 13.72 -22.96 6.19
C MET A 562 13.04 -24.29 6.53
N ALA A 563 11.72 -24.39 6.33
CA ALA A 563 10.97 -25.62 6.55
C ALA A 563 11.45 -26.78 5.67
N ALA A 564 11.85 -26.50 4.42
CA ALA A 564 12.37 -27.51 3.49
C ALA A 564 13.79 -28.01 3.85
N GLU A 565 14.61 -27.15 4.48
CA GLU A 565 15.99 -27.48 4.91
C GLU A 565 16.04 -28.28 6.23
N GLU A 566 14.95 -28.30 6.98
CA GLU A 566 14.83 -29.11 8.20
C GLU A 566 14.68 -30.58 7.83
N SER A 567 15.65 -31.42 8.26
CA SER A 567 15.70 -32.87 8.03
C SER A 567 14.67 -33.66 8.83
#